data_8c54fc49fa19bbdbe0cf729ed243081f
#
_entry.id   8c54fc49fa19bbdbe0cf729ed243081f
#
_cell.length_a   1.000
_cell.length_b   1.000
_cell.length_c   1.000
_cell.angle_alpha   90.00
_cell.angle_beta   90.00
_cell.angle_gamma   90.00
#
_symmetry.space_group_name_H-M   'P 1'
#
loop_
_entity.id
_entity.type
_entity.pdbx_description
1 polymer ?
#
loop_
_entity_poly.entity_id
_entity_poly.type
_entity_poly.pdbx_seq_one_letter_code
_entity_poly.pdbx_strand_id
1 'polypeptide(L)'
;MNKGAPIRVVLFGVGVIGSGVLRLARTRPGVEIVGAVVRDARLEGRPLEEIVPDGPTGLRLSADGARVLSEMRPEVVVIATRSTLPEVLPTLRLAAKARTAIACTAEELAYILPGDGPEAAEIFGLAESHQVPIVAVGLNPGFVLDVWPLLLASIAHDVSAIDAERAVDLSGFGPNVRASLGVGYSATDFDRELARGKIAGHRGFRESLRLIGEAVGRPVDETNVRTSPIFAKRARELIGGELSPGQTAGVRQLATGTSAGVQWLRLTMTASVALDEIGVEPVDRVHLSGSNDLTAIISPGSRAVPSTVGRIVNAIPKVATAAPGVHSAADLGLTPARAVR
;
A
#
# COMPACT_ATOMS: atom_id res chain seq x y z
N MET A 1 18.81 25.53 -5.50
CA MET A 1 17.43 25.02 -5.66
C MET A 1 16.50 26.10 -5.16
N ASN A 2 15.68 26.67 -6.05
CA ASN A 2 14.68 27.69 -5.70
C ASN A 2 13.73 27.07 -4.66
N LYS A 3 13.58 27.72 -3.52
CA LYS A 3 12.56 27.37 -2.52
C LYS A 3 11.21 27.85 -3.07
N GLY A 4 10.62 27.10 -3.99
CA GLY A 4 9.23 27.31 -4.39
C GLY A 4 8.30 27.17 -3.19
N ALA A 5 7.07 27.69 -3.32
CA ALA A 5 6.04 27.48 -2.30
C ALA A 5 5.86 25.97 -2.01
N PRO A 6 5.49 25.58 -0.79
CA PRO A 6 5.25 24.18 -0.48
C PRO A 6 4.06 23.64 -1.28
N ILE A 7 4.11 22.38 -1.68
CA ILE A 7 3.01 21.66 -2.34
C ILE A 7 1.86 21.53 -1.34
N ARG A 8 0.71 22.07 -1.70
CA ARG A 8 -0.50 22.05 -0.88
C ARG A 8 -1.21 20.70 -1.01
N VAL A 9 -1.43 20.03 0.11
CA VAL A 9 -1.97 18.68 0.15
C VAL A 9 -3.23 18.60 1.01
N VAL A 10 -4.26 17.98 0.50
CA VAL A 10 -5.43 17.54 1.28
C VAL A 10 -5.37 16.03 1.45
N LEU A 11 -5.57 15.58 2.69
CA LEU A 11 -5.57 14.16 3.04
C LEU A 11 -7.01 13.66 3.25
N PHE A 12 -7.39 12.58 2.58
CA PHE A 12 -8.59 11.81 2.84
C PHE A 12 -8.25 10.56 3.66
N GLY A 13 -8.80 10.49 4.86
CA GLY A 13 -8.60 9.39 5.81
C GLY A 13 -7.53 9.68 6.85
N VAL A 14 -7.95 9.73 8.13
CA VAL A 14 -7.10 9.99 9.31
C VAL A 14 -7.00 8.71 10.16
N GLY A 15 -6.85 7.56 9.50
CA GLY A 15 -6.52 6.28 10.13
C GLY A 15 -5.02 6.14 10.43
N VAL A 16 -4.55 4.93 10.67
CA VAL A 16 -3.14 4.66 11.02
C VAL A 16 -2.17 5.25 9.98
N ILE A 17 -2.41 5.00 8.70
CA ILE A 17 -1.55 5.51 7.61
C ILE A 17 -1.71 7.01 7.48
N GLY A 18 -2.94 7.54 7.40
CA GLY A 18 -3.16 8.98 7.25
C GLY A 18 -2.59 9.79 8.40
N SER A 19 -2.75 9.34 9.65
CA SER A 19 -2.11 9.98 10.81
C SER A 19 -0.58 9.99 10.69
N GLY A 20 0.00 8.91 10.18
CA GLY A 20 1.43 8.85 9.90
C GLY A 20 1.86 9.86 8.82
N VAL A 21 1.07 9.98 7.73
CA VAL A 21 1.31 10.97 6.68
C VAL A 21 1.28 12.39 7.23
N LEU A 22 0.28 12.72 8.06
CA LEU A 22 0.17 14.04 8.72
C LEU A 22 1.40 14.37 9.57
N ARG A 23 1.84 13.41 10.41
CA ARG A 23 3.05 13.59 11.24
C ARG A 23 4.30 13.78 10.40
N LEU A 24 4.53 12.92 9.42
CA LEU A 24 5.74 13.00 8.60
C LEU A 24 5.75 14.25 7.72
N ALA A 25 4.62 14.64 7.11
CA ALA A 25 4.52 15.82 6.26
C ALA A 25 4.86 17.10 7.03
N ARG A 26 4.46 17.22 8.31
CA ARG A 26 4.83 18.35 9.18
C ARG A 26 6.35 18.59 9.24
N THR A 27 7.15 17.54 9.16
CA THR A 27 8.62 17.61 9.23
C THR A 27 9.28 17.71 7.85
N ARG A 28 8.50 17.72 6.76
CA ARG A 28 9.01 17.69 5.39
C ARG A 28 8.93 19.06 4.72
N PRO A 29 10.05 19.79 4.57
CA PRO A 29 10.08 21.02 3.80
C PRO A 29 9.57 20.79 2.37
N GLY A 30 8.68 21.66 1.91
CA GLY A 30 8.10 21.59 0.56
C GLY A 30 6.81 20.78 0.46
N VAL A 31 6.23 20.32 1.58
CA VAL A 31 4.88 19.74 1.65
C VAL A 31 4.10 20.45 2.75
N GLU A 32 2.90 20.93 2.47
CA GLU A 32 2.00 21.56 3.40
C GLU A 32 0.65 20.87 3.40
N ILE A 33 0.23 20.34 4.55
CA ILE A 33 -1.12 19.81 4.69
C ILE A 33 -2.06 20.98 4.97
N VAL A 34 -3.00 21.20 4.05
CA VAL A 34 -3.96 22.32 4.12
C VAL A 34 -5.39 21.87 4.47
N GLY A 35 -5.64 20.57 4.56
CA GLY A 35 -6.94 20.03 4.95
C GLY A 35 -6.88 18.52 5.21
N ALA A 36 -7.78 18.05 6.07
CA ALA A 36 -7.94 16.64 6.39
C ALA A 36 -9.43 16.26 6.38
N VAL A 37 -9.76 15.26 5.57
CA VAL A 37 -11.15 14.82 5.35
C VAL A 37 -11.35 13.45 5.99
N VAL A 38 -12.45 13.33 6.74
CA VAL A 38 -12.85 12.10 7.44
C VAL A 38 -14.23 11.65 6.96
N ARG A 39 -14.53 10.37 7.09
CA ARG A 39 -15.85 9.84 6.73
C ARG A 39 -16.88 10.01 7.87
N ASP A 40 -16.41 10.02 9.11
CA ASP A 40 -17.27 10.10 10.28
C ASP A 40 -17.69 11.56 10.53
N ALA A 41 -18.94 11.87 10.21
CA ALA A 41 -19.50 13.21 10.40
C ALA A 41 -19.48 13.70 11.87
N ARG A 42 -19.35 12.81 12.85
CA ARG A 42 -19.19 13.20 14.26
C ARG A 42 -17.85 13.89 14.54
N LEU A 43 -16.92 13.79 13.63
CA LEU A 43 -15.61 14.46 13.72
C LEU A 43 -15.58 15.80 12.99
N GLU A 44 -16.68 16.22 12.33
CA GLU A 44 -16.76 17.53 11.63
C GLU A 44 -16.42 18.68 12.58
N GLY A 45 -15.51 19.55 12.14
CA GLY A 45 -15.09 20.74 12.86
C GLY A 45 -14.15 20.49 14.05
N ARG A 46 -13.90 19.23 14.44
CA ARG A 46 -12.95 18.94 15.54
C ARG A 46 -11.53 19.35 15.17
N PRO A 47 -10.74 19.89 16.11
CA PRO A 47 -9.32 20.12 15.88
C PRO A 47 -8.59 18.84 15.50
N LEU A 48 -7.72 18.90 14.48
CA LEU A 48 -6.95 17.74 14.04
C LEU A 48 -6.04 17.20 15.16
N GLU A 49 -5.50 18.09 15.98
CA GLU A 49 -4.60 17.78 17.10
C GLU A 49 -5.22 16.85 18.14
N GLU A 50 -6.54 16.83 18.28
CA GLU A 50 -7.23 15.91 19.19
C GLU A 50 -7.17 14.46 18.73
N ILE A 51 -7.02 14.23 17.40
CA ILE A 51 -6.94 12.91 16.79
C ILE A 51 -5.50 12.53 16.48
N VAL A 52 -4.69 13.51 16.08
CA VAL A 52 -3.27 13.36 15.72
C VAL A 52 -2.45 14.40 16.49
N PRO A 53 -2.12 14.16 17.77
CA PRO A 53 -1.47 15.16 18.64
C PRO A 53 -0.17 15.74 18.07
N ASP A 54 0.61 14.90 17.34
CA ASP A 54 1.87 15.33 16.70
C ASP A 54 1.70 15.73 15.23
N GLY A 55 0.46 15.93 14.78
CA GLY A 55 0.11 16.34 13.42
C GLY A 55 0.27 17.83 13.18
N PRO A 56 -0.11 18.32 11.97
CA PRO A 56 -0.24 19.74 11.70
C PRO A 56 -1.21 20.42 12.65
N THR A 57 -0.89 21.64 13.09
CA THR A 57 -1.71 22.42 14.03
C THR A 57 -2.61 23.41 13.30
N GLY A 58 -3.72 23.78 13.95
CA GLY A 58 -4.64 24.79 13.43
C GLY A 58 -5.58 24.28 12.32
N LEU A 59 -5.56 22.98 12.00
CA LEU A 59 -6.48 22.37 11.05
C LEU A 59 -7.70 21.80 11.77
N ARG A 60 -8.86 21.89 11.10
CA ARG A 60 -10.08 21.21 11.53
C ARG A 60 -10.45 20.09 10.57
N LEU A 61 -10.93 18.99 11.12
CA LEU A 61 -11.43 17.86 10.34
C LEU A 61 -12.73 18.24 9.63
N SER A 62 -12.93 17.74 8.44
CA SER A 62 -14.18 17.90 7.72
C SER A 62 -14.69 16.57 7.16
N ALA A 63 -16.00 16.38 7.18
CA ALA A 63 -16.66 15.29 6.47
C ALA A 63 -17.09 15.68 5.04
N ASP A 64 -17.01 16.98 4.70
CA ASP A 64 -17.33 17.51 3.38
C ASP A 64 -16.06 17.69 2.54
N GLY A 65 -15.69 16.63 1.84
CA GLY A 65 -14.52 16.64 0.97
C GLY A 65 -14.64 17.61 -0.22
N ALA A 66 -15.85 17.80 -0.77
CA ALA A 66 -16.04 18.71 -1.89
C ALA A 66 -15.80 20.16 -1.49
N ARG A 67 -16.31 20.57 -0.32
CA ARG A 67 -16.07 21.90 0.25
C ARG A 67 -14.58 22.11 0.52
N VAL A 68 -13.91 21.14 1.18
CA VAL A 68 -12.47 21.27 1.48
C VAL A 68 -11.64 21.42 0.20
N LEU A 69 -11.90 20.64 -0.84
CA LEU A 69 -11.18 20.76 -2.11
C LEU A 69 -11.41 22.11 -2.79
N SER A 70 -12.65 22.63 -2.77
CA SER A 70 -12.98 23.93 -3.34
C SER A 70 -12.32 25.09 -2.62
N GLU A 71 -12.32 25.06 -1.28
CA GLU A 71 -11.76 26.14 -0.43
C GLU A 71 -10.23 26.09 -0.42
N MET A 72 -9.63 24.90 -0.23
CA MET A 72 -8.19 24.75 -0.05
C MET A 72 -7.41 24.70 -1.36
N ARG A 73 -8.03 24.34 -2.48
CA ARG A 73 -7.40 24.22 -3.81
C ARG A 73 -6.02 23.55 -3.73
N PRO A 74 -5.95 22.28 -3.27
CA PRO A 74 -4.68 21.56 -3.14
C PRO A 74 -4.09 21.24 -4.51
N GLU A 75 -2.77 21.07 -4.57
CA GLU A 75 -2.07 20.53 -5.76
C GLU A 75 -2.11 19.02 -5.78
N VAL A 76 -2.13 18.39 -4.58
CA VAL A 76 -2.18 16.93 -4.43
C VAL A 76 -3.24 16.52 -3.41
N VAL A 77 -4.01 15.52 -3.75
CA VAL A 77 -4.87 14.78 -2.82
C VAL A 77 -4.21 13.46 -2.47
N VAL A 78 -4.05 13.18 -1.19
CA VAL A 78 -3.64 11.85 -0.71
C VAL A 78 -4.87 11.11 -0.21
N ILE A 79 -5.16 9.93 -0.78
CA ILE A 79 -6.27 9.06 -0.38
C ILE A 79 -5.71 7.86 0.38
N ALA A 80 -5.94 7.83 1.69
CA ALA A 80 -5.48 6.77 2.60
C ALA A 80 -6.69 6.18 3.37
N THR A 81 -7.68 5.67 2.64
CA THR A 81 -8.98 5.26 3.21
C THR A 81 -9.27 3.77 3.12
N ARG A 82 -9.30 3.20 1.92
CA ARG A 82 -9.75 1.84 1.60
C ARG A 82 -8.83 1.19 0.59
N SER A 83 -8.99 -0.15 0.41
CA SER A 83 -8.12 -0.98 -0.42
C SER A 83 -8.71 -1.32 -1.79
N THR A 84 -10.04 -1.27 -1.95
CA THR A 84 -10.74 -1.71 -3.17
C THR A 84 -11.15 -0.56 -4.06
N LEU A 85 -11.22 -0.79 -5.38
CA LEU A 85 -11.61 0.24 -6.36
C LEU A 85 -13.01 0.81 -6.08
N PRO A 86 -14.08 -0.01 -5.84
CA PRO A 86 -15.40 0.51 -5.57
C PRO A 86 -15.45 1.43 -4.34
N GLU A 87 -14.65 1.12 -3.30
CA GLU A 87 -14.64 1.91 -2.06
C GLU A 87 -13.92 3.25 -2.20
N VAL A 88 -12.90 3.37 -3.06
CA VAL A 88 -12.13 4.61 -3.25
C VAL A 88 -12.65 5.47 -4.39
N LEU A 89 -13.39 4.89 -5.33
CA LEU A 89 -13.91 5.56 -6.52
C LEU A 89 -14.71 6.85 -6.23
N PRO A 90 -15.59 6.93 -5.22
CA PRO A 90 -16.25 8.19 -4.88
C PRO A 90 -15.28 9.33 -4.53
N THR A 91 -14.18 9.01 -3.84
CA THR A 91 -13.17 10.01 -3.48
C THR A 91 -12.28 10.38 -4.69
N LEU A 92 -11.97 9.41 -5.55
CA LEU A 92 -11.26 9.66 -6.82
C LEU A 92 -12.07 10.62 -7.71
N ARG A 93 -13.38 10.42 -7.82
CA ARG A 93 -14.29 11.34 -8.56
C ARG A 93 -14.24 12.78 -8.02
N LEU A 94 -14.27 12.94 -6.71
CA LEU A 94 -14.18 14.27 -6.09
C LEU A 94 -12.86 14.96 -6.40
N ALA A 95 -11.74 14.26 -6.21
CA ALA A 95 -10.41 14.80 -6.45
C ALA A 95 -10.17 15.10 -7.94
N ALA A 96 -10.58 14.22 -8.84
CA ALA A 96 -10.47 14.44 -10.29
C ALA A 96 -11.28 15.64 -10.75
N LYS A 97 -12.55 15.79 -10.30
CA LYS A 97 -13.38 16.96 -10.59
C LYS A 97 -12.77 18.28 -10.08
N ALA A 98 -12.03 18.24 -8.97
CA ALA A 98 -11.27 19.38 -8.46
C ALA A 98 -9.97 19.64 -9.25
N ARG A 99 -9.67 18.84 -10.30
CA ARG A 99 -8.47 18.91 -11.12
C ARG A 99 -7.18 18.84 -10.30
N THR A 100 -7.15 17.95 -9.32
CA THR A 100 -6.04 17.78 -8.37
C THR A 100 -5.30 16.49 -8.68
N ALA A 101 -3.98 16.49 -8.63
CA ALA A 101 -3.17 15.27 -8.72
C ALA A 101 -3.46 14.34 -7.53
N ILE A 102 -3.52 13.03 -7.77
CA ILE A 102 -4.03 12.06 -6.81
C ILE A 102 -2.95 11.02 -6.48
N ALA A 103 -2.62 10.88 -5.19
CA ALA A 103 -1.87 9.76 -4.64
C ALA A 103 -2.82 8.87 -3.84
N CYS A 104 -3.02 7.63 -4.26
CA CYS A 104 -3.98 6.71 -3.64
C CYS A 104 -3.28 5.45 -3.12
N THR A 105 -3.66 5.01 -1.91
CA THR A 105 -3.09 3.80 -1.28
C THR A 105 -3.94 2.56 -1.48
N ALA A 106 -4.99 2.62 -2.30
CA ALA A 106 -5.81 1.46 -2.58
C ALA A 106 -4.98 0.37 -3.25
N GLU A 107 -4.94 -0.81 -2.65
CA GLU A 107 -4.12 -1.93 -3.11
C GLU A 107 -4.54 -2.41 -4.51
N GLU A 108 -5.85 -2.44 -4.80
CA GLU A 108 -6.38 -2.81 -6.11
C GLU A 108 -6.07 -1.79 -7.22
N LEU A 109 -5.65 -0.57 -6.87
CA LEU A 109 -5.22 0.45 -7.85
C LEU A 109 -3.76 0.27 -8.27
N ALA A 110 -2.99 -0.60 -7.62
CA ALA A 110 -1.55 -0.70 -7.80
C ALA A 110 -1.12 -0.91 -9.26
N TYR A 111 -1.92 -1.69 -10.00
CA TYR A 111 -1.77 -1.87 -11.43
C TYR A 111 -3.10 -2.30 -12.07
N ILE A 112 -3.75 -1.40 -12.78
CA ILE A 112 -5.01 -1.64 -13.48
C ILE A 112 -4.89 -1.29 -14.96
N LEU A 113 -5.72 -1.92 -15.77
CA LEU A 113 -5.90 -1.61 -17.20
C LEU A 113 -7.35 -1.19 -17.46
N PRO A 114 -7.63 -0.42 -18.52
CA PRO A 114 -9.00 0.04 -18.83
C PRO A 114 -10.02 -1.09 -18.96
N GLY A 115 -9.57 -2.31 -19.33
CA GLY A 115 -10.42 -3.50 -19.50
C GLY A 115 -10.69 -4.30 -18.22
N ASP A 116 -10.19 -3.89 -17.06
CA ASP A 116 -10.32 -4.64 -15.80
C ASP A 116 -11.69 -4.47 -15.09
N GLY A 117 -12.65 -3.93 -15.79
CA GLY A 117 -14.00 -3.74 -15.29
C GLY A 117 -14.45 -2.29 -15.27
N PRO A 118 -15.71 -2.05 -14.85
CA PRO A 118 -16.32 -0.74 -14.93
C PRO A 118 -15.62 0.32 -14.06
N GLU A 119 -15.14 -0.04 -12.88
CA GLU A 119 -14.41 0.87 -11.98
C GLU A 119 -13.08 1.29 -12.59
N ALA A 120 -12.33 0.35 -13.16
CA ALA A 120 -11.06 0.65 -13.83
C ALA A 120 -11.30 1.55 -15.05
N ALA A 121 -12.25 1.22 -15.91
CA ALA A 121 -12.61 2.04 -17.07
C ALA A 121 -12.99 3.47 -16.65
N GLU A 122 -13.76 3.62 -15.58
CA GLU A 122 -14.12 4.94 -15.04
C GLU A 122 -12.89 5.70 -14.52
N ILE A 123 -11.97 5.05 -13.80
CA ILE A 123 -10.77 5.69 -13.28
C ILE A 123 -9.90 6.24 -14.43
N PHE A 124 -9.72 5.48 -15.52
CA PHE A 124 -9.04 5.97 -16.71
C PHE A 124 -9.78 7.15 -17.35
N GLY A 125 -11.13 7.06 -17.47
CA GLY A 125 -11.95 8.16 -17.98
C GLY A 125 -11.88 9.42 -17.11
N LEU A 126 -11.79 9.30 -15.78
CA LEU A 126 -11.59 10.43 -14.87
C LEU A 126 -10.23 11.10 -15.08
N ALA A 127 -9.16 10.31 -15.19
CA ALA A 127 -7.81 10.84 -15.42
C ALA A 127 -7.73 11.61 -16.74
N GLU A 128 -8.32 11.06 -17.80
CA GLU A 128 -8.33 11.67 -19.14
C GLU A 128 -9.22 12.93 -19.19
N SER A 129 -10.49 12.82 -18.77
CA SER A 129 -11.46 13.92 -18.90
C SER A 129 -11.12 15.13 -18.03
N HIS A 130 -10.51 14.93 -16.88
CA HIS A 130 -10.11 16.01 -15.97
C HIS A 130 -8.64 16.41 -16.11
N GLN A 131 -7.85 15.70 -16.96
CA GLN A 131 -6.42 15.94 -17.19
C GLN A 131 -5.63 15.91 -15.88
N VAL A 132 -5.81 14.86 -15.07
CA VAL A 132 -5.15 14.68 -13.77
C VAL A 132 -4.38 13.36 -13.70
N PRO A 133 -3.24 13.33 -13.03
CA PRO A 133 -2.59 12.06 -12.68
C PRO A 133 -3.33 11.38 -11.52
N ILE A 134 -3.57 10.09 -11.65
CA ILE A 134 -4.02 9.19 -10.58
C ILE A 134 -2.93 8.15 -10.37
N VAL A 135 -2.28 8.19 -9.21
CA VAL A 135 -1.07 7.41 -8.95
C VAL A 135 -1.28 6.49 -7.78
N ALA A 136 -1.06 5.20 -7.98
CA ALA A 136 -0.99 4.24 -6.89
C ALA A 136 0.32 4.38 -6.12
N VAL A 137 0.24 4.53 -4.79
CA VAL A 137 1.42 4.68 -3.92
C VAL A 137 1.26 3.82 -2.68
N GLY A 138 2.29 3.05 -2.34
CA GLY A 138 2.26 2.18 -1.17
C GLY A 138 3.61 1.51 -0.93
N LEU A 139 3.67 0.67 0.09
CA LEU A 139 4.81 -0.20 0.35
C LEU A 139 4.60 -1.57 -0.27
N ASN A 140 3.40 -2.12 -0.13
CA ASN A 140 3.06 -3.45 -0.61
C ASN A 140 1.52 -3.56 -0.81
N PRO A 141 1.07 -3.46 -2.06
CA PRO A 141 1.83 -3.17 -3.28
C PRO A 141 2.39 -1.73 -3.34
N GLY A 142 3.33 -1.51 -4.27
CA GLY A 142 3.94 -0.20 -4.57
C GLY A 142 5.44 -0.09 -4.27
N PHE A 143 6.06 -1.15 -3.70
CA PHE A 143 7.51 -1.24 -3.56
C PHE A 143 8.03 -2.67 -3.37
N VAL A 144 7.74 -3.35 -2.26
CA VAL A 144 8.48 -4.54 -1.83
C VAL A 144 8.33 -5.72 -2.77
N LEU A 145 7.09 -6.02 -3.19
CA LEU A 145 6.79 -7.18 -4.03
C LEU A 145 6.58 -6.83 -5.52
N ASP A 146 6.94 -5.60 -5.91
CA ASP A 146 6.78 -5.14 -7.30
C ASP A 146 7.91 -4.19 -7.75
N VAL A 147 7.94 -2.94 -7.31
CA VAL A 147 8.93 -1.94 -7.76
C VAL A 147 10.36 -2.34 -7.42
N TRP A 148 10.61 -2.92 -6.26
CA TRP A 148 11.94 -3.35 -5.84
C TRP A 148 12.47 -4.55 -6.65
N PRO A 149 11.69 -5.61 -6.94
CA PRO A 149 12.05 -6.59 -7.96
C PRO A 149 12.45 -5.97 -9.31
N LEU A 150 11.69 -4.97 -9.79
CA LEU A 150 11.98 -4.27 -11.04
C LEU A 150 13.27 -3.44 -10.98
N LEU A 151 13.51 -2.77 -9.83
CA LEU A 151 14.78 -2.06 -9.63
C LEU A 151 15.98 -3.02 -9.66
N LEU A 152 15.86 -4.20 -9.06
CA LEU A 152 16.91 -5.21 -9.13
C LEU A 152 17.06 -5.77 -10.54
N ALA A 153 15.96 -5.99 -11.25
CA ALA A 153 15.97 -6.44 -12.64
C ALA A 153 16.66 -5.45 -13.60
N SER A 154 16.70 -4.16 -13.26
CA SER A 154 17.36 -3.16 -14.09
C SER A 154 18.89 -3.32 -14.21
N ILE A 155 19.49 -4.14 -13.34
CA ILE A 155 20.94 -4.47 -13.39
C ILE A 155 21.17 -5.96 -13.74
N ALA A 156 20.10 -6.73 -13.99
CA ALA A 156 20.22 -8.11 -14.47
C ALA A 156 20.52 -8.11 -15.98
N HIS A 157 21.28 -9.09 -16.43
CA HIS A 157 21.49 -9.30 -17.89
C HIS A 157 20.22 -9.82 -18.56
N ASP A 158 19.57 -10.77 -17.92
CA ASP A 158 18.27 -11.33 -18.29
C ASP A 158 17.53 -11.82 -17.02
N VAL A 159 16.26 -12.16 -17.16
CA VAL A 159 15.42 -12.65 -16.06
C VAL A 159 14.67 -13.90 -16.51
N SER A 160 14.99 -15.05 -15.94
CA SER A 160 14.25 -16.30 -16.16
C SER A 160 13.18 -16.56 -15.10
N ALA A 161 13.43 -16.14 -13.84
CA ALA A 161 12.45 -16.19 -12.75
C ALA A 161 12.67 -15.07 -11.72
N ILE A 162 11.60 -14.70 -11.03
CA ILE A 162 11.61 -13.78 -9.89
C ILE A 162 10.93 -14.44 -8.69
N ASP A 163 11.59 -14.43 -7.56
CA ASP A 163 11.07 -14.81 -6.26
C ASP A 163 11.20 -13.63 -5.30
N ALA A 164 10.07 -13.07 -4.87
CA ALA A 164 10.05 -11.98 -3.91
C ALA A 164 9.31 -12.42 -2.64
N GLU A 165 9.92 -12.16 -1.49
CA GLU A 165 9.41 -12.57 -0.19
C GLU A 165 9.35 -11.39 0.76
N ARG A 166 8.29 -11.34 1.54
CA ARG A 166 8.11 -10.45 2.67
C ARG A 166 7.68 -11.22 3.90
N ALA A 167 8.43 -11.13 5.00
CA ALA A 167 8.06 -11.66 6.29
C ALA A 167 7.88 -10.54 7.31
N VAL A 168 6.70 -10.48 7.95
CA VAL A 168 6.30 -9.41 8.86
C VAL A 168 5.91 -9.98 10.22
N ASP A 169 6.56 -9.47 11.28
CA ASP A 169 6.11 -9.73 12.65
C ASP A 169 4.89 -8.86 12.98
N LEU A 170 3.79 -9.51 13.37
CA LEU A 170 2.54 -8.89 13.73
C LEU A 170 2.40 -8.55 15.22
N SER A 171 3.36 -8.87 16.05
CA SER A 171 3.29 -8.70 17.52
C SER A 171 3.00 -7.26 17.93
N GLY A 172 3.54 -6.29 17.21
CA GLY A 172 3.33 -4.86 17.46
C GLY A 172 2.06 -4.26 16.84
N PHE A 173 1.23 -5.05 16.15
CA PHE A 173 0.01 -4.54 15.53
C PHE A 173 -1.19 -4.64 16.46
N GLY A 174 -2.16 -3.73 16.29
CA GLY A 174 -3.42 -3.76 17.06
C GLY A 174 -4.31 -4.97 16.72
N PRO A 175 -5.25 -5.33 17.62
CA PRO A 175 -6.08 -6.53 17.49
C PRO A 175 -6.84 -6.63 16.16
N ASN A 176 -7.42 -5.52 15.69
CA ASN A 176 -8.20 -5.52 14.43
C ASN A 176 -7.34 -5.84 13.20
N VAL A 177 -6.11 -5.32 13.14
CA VAL A 177 -5.18 -5.62 12.04
C VAL A 177 -4.74 -7.07 12.10
N ARG A 178 -4.43 -7.58 13.30
CA ARG A 178 -4.08 -8.99 13.49
C ARG A 178 -5.22 -9.93 13.09
N ALA A 179 -6.44 -9.62 13.47
CA ALA A 179 -7.62 -10.42 13.09
C ALA A 179 -7.82 -10.45 11.57
N SER A 180 -7.67 -9.32 10.87
CA SER A 180 -7.74 -9.26 9.40
C SER A 180 -6.62 -10.03 8.69
N LEU A 181 -5.52 -10.31 9.39
CA LEU A 181 -4.41 -11.14 8.96
C LEU A 181 -4.46 -12.55 9.58
N GLY A 182 -5.64 -12.98 10.02
CA GLY A 182 -5.92 -14.35 10.41
C GLY A 182 -5.41 -14.76 11.81
N VAL A 183 -5.07 -13.83 12.70
CA VAL A 183 -4.62 -14.14 14.07
C VAL A 183 -5.81 -14.38 14.99
N GLY A 184 -5.76 -15.45 15.81
CA GLY A 184 -6.71 -15.71 16.89
C GLY A 184 -7.90 -16.60 16.54
N TYR A 185 -7.93 -17.20 15.36
CA TYR A 185 -9.01 -18.12 14.95
C TYR A 185 -8.69 -19.57 15.28
N SER A 186 -9.72 -20.40 15.47
CA SER A 186 -9.57 -21.85 15.34
C SER A 186 -9.37 -22.24 13.87
N ALA A 187 -8.91 -23.45 13.56
CA ALA A 187 -8.75 -23.90 12.17
C ALA A 187 -10.06 -23.81 11.38
N THR A 188 -11.16 -24.25 11.97
CA THR A 188 -12.51 -24.22 11.34
C THR A 188 -13.01 -22.80 11.14
N ASP A 189 -12.77 -21.90 12.10
CA ASP A 189 -13.17 -20.50 11.99
C ASP A 189 -12.33 -19.75 10.95
N PHE A 190 -11.04 -20.08 10.86
CA PHE A 190 -10.15 -19.50 9.88
C PHE A 190 -10.67 -19.75 8.45
N ASP A 191 -10.97 -20.98 8.10
CA ASP A 191 -11.47 -21.35 6.77
C ASP A 191 -12.79 -20.64 6.46
N ARG A 192 -13.69 -20.59 7.44
CA ARG A 192 -14.98 -19.91 7.32
C ARG A 192 -14.81 -18.40 7.11
N GLU A 193 -13.97 -17.74 7.91
CA GLU A 193 -13.77 -16.29 7.82
C GLU A 193 -12.93 -15.88 6.61
N LEU A 194 -12.01 -16.76 6.15
CA LEU A 194 -11.31 -16.59 4.88
C LEU A 194 -12.30 -16.65 3.70
N ALA A 195 -13.20 -17.64 3.67
CA ALA A 195 -14.22 -17.77 2.63
C ALA A 195 -15.20 -16.58 2.63
N ARG A 196 -15.44 -15.93 3.78
CA ARG A 196 -16.26 -14.71 3.91
C ARG A 196 -15.51 -13.42 3.57
N GLY A 197 -14.21 -13.48 3.26
CA GLY A 197 -13.37 -12.33 2.97
C GLY A 197 -13.02 -11.45 4.18
N LYS A 198 -13.28 -11.91 5.41
CA LYS A 198 -12.90 -11.20 6.63
C LYS A 198 -11.40 -11.31 6.93
N ILE A 199 -10.82 -12.46 6.61
CA ILE A 199 -9.37 -12.63 6.58
C ILE A 199 -8.94 -12.21 5.18
N ALA A 200 -8.58 -10.95 5.04
CA ALA A 200 -8.21 -10.39 3.74
C ALA A 200 -6.77 -10.77 3.36
N GLY A 201 -5.90 -10.91 4.36
CA GLY A 201 -4.46 -11.00 4.11
C GLY A 201 -3.94 -9.76 3.42
N HIS A 202 -2.93 -9.93 2.56
CA HIS A 202 -2.48 -8.91 1.62
C HIS A 202 -3.30 -8.97 0.33
N ARG A 203 -3.73 -7.83 -0.15
CA ARG A 203 -4.35 -7.63 -1.47
C ARG A 203 -3.28 -7.11 -2.43
N GLY A 204 -3.56 -7.10 -3.73
CA GLY A 204 -2.65 -6.53 -4.71
C GLY A 204 -1.58 -7.50 -5.26
N PHE A 205 -1.64 -8.78 -4.93
CA PHE A 205 -0.72 -9.76 -5.54
C PHE A 205 -0.89 -9.89 -7.05
N ARG A 206 -2.12 -9.86 -7.54
CA ARG A 206 -2.41 -9.97 -8.98
C ARG A 206 -1.88 -8.76 -9.73
N GLU A 207 -2.07 -7.60 -9.13
CA GLU A 207 -1.59 -6.31 -9.63
C GLU A 207 -0.06 -6.29 -9.68
N SER A 208 0.61 -6.72 -8.62
CA SER A 208 2.08 -6.83 -8.60
C SER A 208 2.63 -7.83 -9.62
N LEU A 209 2.01 -9.02 -9.75
CA LEU A 209 2.41 -10.01 -10.75
C LEU A 209 2.28 -9.47 -12.18
N ARG A 210 1.17 -8.77 -12.48
CA ARG A 210 0.94 -8.16 -13.80
C ARG A 210 1.92 -7.02 -14.08
N LEU A 211 2.13 -6.13 -13.10
CA LEU A 211 3.09 -5.04 -13.23
C LEU A 211 4.49 -5.56 -13.55
N ILE A 212 4.94 -6.59 -12.83
CA ILE A 212 6.25 -7.19 -13.08
C ILE A 212 6.28 -7.81 -14.49
N GLY A 213 5.24 -8.58 -14.83
CA GLY A 213 5.16 -9.26 -16.13
C GLY A 213 5.25 -8.30 -17.31
N GLU A 214 4.49 -7.22 -17.27
CA GLU A 214 4.51 -6.17 -18.29
C GLU A 214 5.88 -5.46 -18.35
N ALA A 215 6.42 -5.09 -17.20
CA ALA A 215 7.67 -4.33 -17.14
C ALA A 215 8.90 -5.10 -17.65
N VAL A 216 8.93 -6.45 -17.48
CA VAL A 216 10.03 -7.30 -17.98
C VAL A 216 9.74 -7.89 -19.37
N GLY A 217 8.58 -7.57 -19.97
CA GLY A 217 8.21 -8.07 -21.30
C GLY A 217 7.84 -9.56 -21.33
N ARG A 218 7.45 -10.14 -20.21
CA ARG A 218 6.96 -11.52 -20.09
C ARG A 218 5.60 -11.53 -19.40
N PRO A 219 4.50 -11.30 -20.13
CA PRO A 219 3.16 -11.22 -19.56
C PRO A 219 2.79 -12.45 -18.72
N VAL A 220 1.98 -12.22 -17.70
CA VAL A 220 1.45 -13.28 -16.84
C VAL A 220 0.08 -13.69 -17.35
N ASP A 221 -0.01 -14.90 -17.90
CA ASP A 221 -1.24 -15.46 -18.48
C ASP A 221 -2.16 -16.01 -17.39
N GLU A 222 -1.58 -16.62 -16.34
CA GLU A 222 -2.32 -17.22 -15.23
C GLU A 222 -1.75 -16.78 -13.88
N THR A 223 -2.63 -16.50 -12.95
CA THR A 223 -2.27 -16.17 -11.56
C THR A 223 -2.96 -17.12 -10.60
N ASN A 224 -2.22 -17.60 -9.60
CA ASN A 224 -2.77 -18.37 -8.49
C ASN A 224 -2.38 -17.70 -7.18
N VAL A 225 -3.36 -17.45 -6.31
CA VAL A 225 -3.13 -16.88 -4.96
C VAL A 225 -3.70 -17.85 -3.92
N ARG A 226 -2.84 -18.33 -3.03
CA ARG A 226 -3.21 -19.25 -1.95
C ARG A 226 -2.89 -18.62 -0.61
N THR A 227 -3.83 -18.69 0.33
CA THR A 227 -3.66 -18.27 1.72
C THR A 227 -3.73 -19.50 2.61
N SER A 228 -2.75 -19.66 3.49
CA SER A 228 -2.66 -20.76 4.45
C SER A 228 -2.48 -20.22 5.87
N PRO A 229 -3.11 -20.80 6.90
CA PRO A 229 -2.92 -20.40 8.28
C PRO A 229 -1.54 -20.83 8.80
N ILE A 230 -1.01 -20.04 9.73
CA ILE A 230 0.11 -20.40 10.60
C ILE A 230 -0.46 -20.61 11.99
N PHE A 231 -0.19 -21.75 12.63
CA PHE A 231 -0.72 -22.06 13.95
C PHE A 231 0.34 -21.79 15.02
N ALA A 232 -0.10 -21.24 16.17
CA ALA A 232 0.73 -21.09 17.35
C ALA A 232 0.99 -22.47 17.98
N LYS A 233 2.25 -22.77 18.29
CA LYS A 233 2.68 -23.99 18.99
C LYS A 233 2.66 -23.79 20.51
N ARG A 234 2.74 -22.53 20.99
CA ARG A 234 2.76 -22.15 22.40
C ARG A 234 1.86 -20.94 22.65
N ALA A 235 1.49 -20.72 23.91
CA ALA A 235 0.75 -19.53 24.31
C ALA A 235 1.61 -18.27 24.13
N ARG A 236 0.98 -17.15 23.75
CA ARG A 236 1.63 -15.84 23.53
C ARG A 236 0.77 -14.73 24.09
N GLU A 237 1.38 -13.89 24.91
CA GLU A 237 0.76 -12.61 25.27
C GLU A 237 0.87 -11.62 24.10
N LEU A 238 -0.24 -10.99 23.77
CA LEU A 238 -0.33 -9.99 22.70
C LEU A 238 -1.02 -8.73 23.25
N ILE A 239 -0.76 -7.60 22.62
CA ILE A 239 -1.49 -6.37 22.92
C ILE A 239 -3.00 -6.63 22.75
N GLY A 240 -3.76 -6.55 23.85
CA GLY A 240 -5.21 -6.73 23.85
C GLY A 240 -5.71 -8.18 23.92
N GLY A 241 -4.88 -9.13 24.37
CA GLY A 241 -5.30 -10.51 24.64
C GLY A 241 -4.18 -11.53 24.57
N GLU A 242 -4.55 -12.79 24.69
CA GLU A 242 -3.65 -13.94 24.63
C GLU A 242 -4.00 -14.81 23.41
N LEU A 243 -2.99 -15.40 22.80
CA LEU A 243 -3.12 -16.42 21.76
C LEU A 243 -2.79 -17.78 22.35
N SER A 244 -3.75 -18.71 22.27
CA SER A 244 -3.55 -20.08 22.76
C SER A 244 -2.91 -20.99 21.72
N PRO A 245 -2.20 -22.07 22.14
CA PRO A 245 -1.72 -23.09 21.23
C PRO A 245 -2.85 -23.66 20.36
N GLY A 246 -2.57 -23.89 19.07
CA GLY A 246 -3.54 -24.39 18.10
C GLY A 246 -4.43 -23.32 17.47
N GLN A 247 -4.45 -22.10 18.00
CA GLN A 247 -5.05 -20.97 17.29
C GLN A 247 -4.14 -20.48 16.17
N THR A 248 -4.73 -19.82 15.17
CA THR A 248 -3.96 -19.23 14.06
C THR A 248 -3.15 -18.03 14.55
N ALA A 249 -1.85 -18.05 14.27
CA ALA A 249 -0.89 -17.01 14.62
C ALA A 249 -0.67 -16.02 13.46
N GLY A 250 -1.33 -16.22 12.33
CA GLY A 250 -1.20 -15.41 11.13
C GLY A 250 -1.38 -16.23 9.86
N VAL A 251 -0.90 -15.68 8.75
CA VAL A 251 -1.05 -16.29 7.41
C VAL A 251 0.28 -16.35 6.67
N ARG A 252 0.40 -17.36 5.81
CA ARG A 252 1.32 -17.37 4.67
C ARG A 252 0.49 -17.31 3.40
N GLN A 253 0.78 -16.32 2.55
CA GLN A 253 0.18 -16.18 1.24
C GLN A 253 1.25 -16.40 0.18
N LEU A 254 0.90 -17.17 -0.84
CA LEU A 254 1.72 -17.46 -2.00
C LEU A 254 0.96 -17.05 -3.24
N ALA A 255 1.55 -16.17 -4.03
CA ALA A 255 1.04 -15.81 -5.35
C ALA A 255 2.05 -16.25 -6.41
N THR A 256 1.56 -16.88 -7.47
CA THR A 256 2.39 -17.33 -8.58
C THR A 256 1.87 -16.80 -9.90
N GLY A 257 2.79 -16.46 -10.78
CA GLY A 257 2.52 -16.04 -12.15
C GLY A 257 3.15 -17.00 -13.16
N THR A 258 2.36 -17.38 -14.15
CA THR A 258 2.72 -18.35 -15.20
C THR A 258 2.65 -17.66 -16.56
N SER A 259 3.58 -17.97 -17.44
CA SER A 259 3.58 -17.56 -18.85
C SER A 259 3.84 -18.78 -19.73
N ALA A 260 2.99 -19.03 -20.71
CA ALA A 260 3.04 -20.21 -21.60
C ALA A 260 3.18 -21.53 -20.83
N GLY A 261 2.43 -21.69 -19.73
CA GLY A 261 2.43 -22.89 -18.89
C GLY A 261 3.65 -23.02 -17.94
N VAL A 262 4.59 -22.08 -17.95
CA VAL A 262 5.78 -22.10 -17.09
C VAL A 262 5.64 -21.07 -15.98
N GLN A 263 5.66 -21.52 -14.71
CA GLN A 263 5.71 -20.62 -13.57
C GLN A 263 7.09 -19.95 -13.51
N TRP A 264 7.12 -18.62 -13.45
CA TRP A 264 8.36 -17.84 -13.40
C TRP A 264 8.34 -16.71 -12.37
N LEU A 265 7.15 -16.34 -11.88
CA LEU A 265 6.99 -15.39 -10.79
C LEU A 265 6.49 -16.10 -9.53
N ARG A 266 7.06 -15.74 -8.39
CA ARG A 266 6.61 -16.15 -7.07
C ARG A 266 6.71 -14.99 -6.11
N LEU A 267 5.57 -14.61 -5.51
CA LEU A 267 5.49 -13.59 -4.48
C LEU A 267 4.99 -14.24 -3.20
N THR A 268 5.73 -14.11 -2.11
CA THR A 268 5.37 -14.70 -0.82
C THR A 268 5.22 -13.62 0.24
N MET A 269 4.13 -13.66 0.99
CA MET A 269 3.97 -12.87 2.21
C MET A 269 3.70 -13.79 3.39
N THR A 270 4.55 -13.71 4.41
CA THR A 270 4.38 -14.36 5.70
C THR A 270 4.12 -13.28 6.75
N ALA A 271 2.95 -13.27 7.35
CA ALA A 271 2.58 -12.32 8.39
C ALA A 271 2.12 -13.06 9.63
N SER A 272 2.86 -13.01 10.74
CA SER A 272 2.58 -13.82 11.91
C SER A 272 3.10 -13.19 13.20
N VAL A 273 2.44 -13.47 14.32
CA VAL A 273 2.96 -13.20 15.67
C VAL A 273 3.90 -14.34 16.16
N ALA A 274 4.10 -15.37 15.35
CA ALA A 274 4.88 -16.56 15.72
C ALA A 274 5.88 -16.95 14.62
N LEU A 275 6.56 -15.98 14.02
CA LEU A 275 7.57 -16.22 12.98
C LEU A 275 8.71 -17.12 13.50
N ASP A 276 9.13 -16.93 14.74
CA ASP A 276 10.16 -17.73 15.41
C ASP A 276 9.80 -19.22 15.50
N GLU A 277 8.50 -19.56 15.60
CA GLU A 277 8.04 -20.96 15.67
C GLU A 277 8.10 -21.69 14.34
N ILE A 278 8.20 -20.95 13.25
CA ILE A 278 8.34 -21.48 11.88
C ILE A 278 9.72 -21.23 11.28
N GLY A 279 10.67 -20.74 12.11
CA GLY A 279 12.07 -20.51 11.69
C GLY A 279 12.22 -19.38 10.65
N VAL A 280 11.34 -18.38 10.69
CA VAL A 280 11.35 -17.23 9.77
C VAL A 280 11.68 -15.97 10.56
N GLU A 281 12.65 -15.20 10.09
CA GLU A 281 12.94 -13.86 10.60
C GLU A 281 12.24 -12.80 9.75
N PRO A 282 11.88 -11.63 10.34
CA PRO A 282 11.38 -10.51 9.57
C PRO A 282 12.38 -10.13 8.47
N VAL A 283 11.93 -10.11 7.23
CA VAL A 283 12.79 -9.87 6.06
C VAL A 283 11.96 -9.43 4.87
N ASP A 284 12.52 -8.57 4.02
CA ASP A 284 12.11 -8.45 2.63
C ASP A 284 13.28 -8.97 1.78
N ARG A 285 13.01 -9.86 0.83
CA ARG A 285 14.00 -10.49 -0.06
C ARG A 285 13.49 -10.53 -1.48
N VAL A 286 14.38 -10.30 -2.42
CA VAL A 286 14.17 -10.52 -3.85
C VAL A 286 15.31 -11.37 -4.38
N HIS A 287 14.98 -12.44 -5.08
CA HIS A 287 15.91 -13.25 -5.83
C HIS A 287 15.48 -13.28 -7.30
N LEU A 288 16.41 -12.94 -8.18
CA LEU A 288 16.26 -13.04 -9.63
C LEU A 288 17.14 -14.17 -10.13
N SER A 289 16.57 -15.07 -10.90
CA SER A 289 17.31 -16.10 -11.63
C SER A 289 17.49 -15.67 -13.08
N GLY A 290 18.65 -15.96 -13.65
CA GLY A 290 19.02 -15.62 -15.03
C GLY A 290 20.45 -16.03 -15.33
N SER A 291 21.07 -15.41 -16.32
CA SER A 291 22.52 -15.63 -16.62
C SER A 291 23.42 -15.14 -15.49
N ASN A 292 22.97 -14.15 -14.73
CA ASN A 292 23.61 -13.68 -13.51
C ASN A 292 22.57 -13.59 -12.39
N ASP A 293 22.53 -14.59 -11.52
CA ASP A 293 21.62 -14.60 -10.38
C ASP A 293 21.91 -13.43 -9.44
N LEU A 294 20.84 -12.75 -9.02
CA LEU A 294 20.92 -11.60 -8.12
C LEU A 294 20.04 -11.81 -6.89
N THR A 295 20.54 -11.44 -5.73
CA THR A 295 19.74 -11.42 -4.50
C THR A 295 19.91 -10.09 -3.79
N ALA A 296 18.80 -9.47 -3.40
CA ALA A 296 18.78 -8.30 -2.55
C ALA A 296 17.96 -8.57 -1.28
N ILE A 297 18.40 -8.06 -0.15
CA ILE A 297 17.78 -8.30 1.16
C ILE A 297 17.67 -6.97 1.93
N ILE A 298 16.50 -6.72 2.51
CA ILE A 298 16.29 -5.71 3.55
C ILE A 298 16.07 -6.47 4.86
N SER A 299 17.02 -6.37 5.79
CA SER A 299 16.95 -6.99 7.11
C SER A 299 16.94 -5.90 8.19
N PRO A 300 16.10 -5.98 9.19
CA PRO A 300 15.11 -7.01 9.54
C PRO A 300 13.75 -6.86 8.83
N GLY A 301 13.72 -6.45 7.58
CA GLY A 301 12.53 -6.15 6.79
C GLY A 301 12.04 -4.71 6.97
N SER A 302 11.30 -4.21 5.99
CA SER A 302 10.73 -2.86 6.06
C SER A 302 9.53 -2.83 7.00
N ARG A 303 9.52 -1.89 7.94
CA ARG A 303 8.42 -1.71 8.88
C ARG A 303 7.18 -1.19 8.13
N ALA A 304 6.08 -1.94 8.19
CA ALA A 304 4.90 -1.70 7.35
C ALA A 304 4.39 -0.25 7.40
N VAL A 305 4.00 0.25 8.58
CA VAL A 305 3.41 1.59 8.70
C VAL A 305 4.42 2.71 8.38
N PRO A 306 5.61 2.79 9.01
CA PRO A 306 6.58 3.84 8.71
C PRO A 306 7.02 3.87 7.25
N SER A 307 7.25 2.71 6.64
CA SER A 307 7.70 2.64 5.25
C SER A 307 6.60 2.99 4.26
N THR A 308 5.34 2.59 4.51
CA THR A 308 4.18 3.04 3.71
C THR A 308 4.04 4.55 3.77
N VAL A 309 4.08 5.12 4.98
CA VAL A 309 4.02 6.57 5.18
C VAL A 309 5.15 7.30 4.46
N GLY A 310 6.38 6.77 4.57
CA GLY A 310 7.54 7.29 3.87
C GLY A 310 7.35 7.28 2.35
N ARG A 311 6.88 6.17 1.78
CA ARG A 311 6.60 6.05 0.33
C ARG A 311 5.59 7.11 -0.14
N ILE A 312 4.49 7.29 0.60
CA ILE A 312 3.45 8.27 0.26
C ILE A 312 4.02 9.69 0.27
N VAL A 313 4.63 10.11 1.39
CA VAL A 313 5.11 11.49 1.54
C VAL A 313 6.26 11.80 0.57
N ASN A 314 7.16 10.86 0.35
CA ASN A 314 8.26 11.04 -0.61
C ASN A 314 7.77 11.09 -2.06
N ALA A 315 6.64 10.45 -2.38
CA ALA A 315 6.06 10.46 -3.74
C ALA A 315 5.35 11.78 -4.07
N ILE A 316 4.85 12.54 -3.09
CA ILE A 316 4.07 13.77 -3.32
C ILE A 316 4.66 14.70 -4.39
N PRO A 317 5.97 15.04 -4.37
CA PRO A 317 6.53 15.94 -5.39
C PRO A 317 6.49 15.36 -6.81
N LYS A 318 6.59 14.05 -6.95
CA LYS A 318 6.50 13.38 -8.26
C LYS A 318 5.07 13.28 -8.74
N VAL A 319 4.14 13.01 -7.83
CA VAL A 319 2.70 12.99 -8.12
C VAL A 319 2.23 14.37 -8.59
N ALA A 320 2.67 15.44 -7.91
CA ALA A 320 2.31 16.82 -8.28
C ALA A 320 2.75 17.21 -9.71
N THR A 321 3.75 16.55 -10.27
CA THR A 321 4.32 16.86 -11.60
C THR A 321 4.14 15.71 -12.60
N ALA A 322 3.42 14.67 -12.24
CA ALA A 322 3.13 13.56 -13.14
C ALA A 322 2.23 14.02 -14.31
N ALA A 323 2.40 13.40 -15.46
CA ALA A 323 1.50 13.62 -16.59
C ALA A 323 0.08 13.13 -16.27
N PRO A 324 -0.97 13.71 -16.86
CA PRO A 324 -2.33 13.15 -16.76
C PRO A 324 -2.36 11.67 -17.16
N GLY A 325 -3.13 10.86 -16.43
CA GLY A 325 -3.22 9.43 -16.67
C GLY A 325 -3.25 8.62 -15.37
N VAL A 326 -3.40 7.31 -15.51
CA VAL A 326 -3.31 6.35 -14.39
C VAL A 326 -1.91 5.77 -14.37
N HIS A 327 -1.25 5.84 -13.22
CA HIS A 327 0.15 5.45 -13.07
C HIS A 327 0.32 4.48 -11.91
N SER A 328 1.18 3.49 -12.09
CA SER A 328 1.70 2.64 -11.02
C SER A 328 2.82 3.35 -10.22
N ALA A 329 3.20 2.76 -9.10
CA ALA A 329 4.35 3.26 -8.34
C ALA A 329 5.70 3.12 -9.10
N ALA A 330 5.79 2.22 -10.09
CA ALA A 330 6.96 2.04 -10.93
C ALA A 330 7.17 3.23 -11.87
N ASP A 331 6.08 3.84 -12.38
CA ASP A 331 6.13 4.97 -13.31
C ASP A 331 6.68 6.25 -12.66
N LEU A 332 6.60 6.38 -11.34
CA LEU A 332 7.14 7.53 -10.61
C LEU A 332 8.69 7.55 -10.56
N GLY A 333 9.33 6.41 -10.78
CA GLY A 333 10.76 6.23 -10.56
C GLY A 333 11.16 6.42 -9.09
N LEU A 334 12.43 6.76 -8.84
CA LEU A 334 12.96 6.92 -7.49
C LEU A 334 12.41 8.17 -6.79
N THR A 335 11.90 7.98 -5.58
CA THR A 335 11.39 9.04 -4.71
C THR A 335 12.05 8.94 -3.32
N PRO A 336 13.34 9.33 -3.18
CA PRO A 336 14.08 9.13 -1.95
C PRO A 336 13.59 10.01 -0.81
N ALA A 337 13.78 9.54 0.42
CA ALA A 337 13.62 10.37 1.60
C ALA A 337 14.63 11.54 1.59
N ARG A 338 14.22 12.69 2.13
CA ARG A 338 15.16 13.80 2.37
C ARG A 338 15.98 13.53 3.62
N ALA A 339 17.26 13.90 3.59
CA ALA A 339 18.11 13.86 4.77
C ALA A 339 17.54 14.74 5.88
N VAL A 340 17.60 14.25 7.12
CA VAL A 340 17.32 15.04 8.32
C VAL A 340 18.57 15.88 8.60
N ARG A 341 18.38 17.17 8.89
CA ARG A 341 19.47 18.07 9.29
C ARG A 341 19.72 17.97 10.77
#